data_bed4db547c38fe6db84713a21a7bcc18
#
_entry.id   bed4db547c38fe6db84713a21a7bcc18
#
_cell.length_a   1.000
_cell.length_b   1.000
_cell.length_c   1.000
_cell.angle_alpha   90.00
_cell.angle_beta   90.00
_cell.angle_gamma   90.00
#
_symmetry.space_group_name_H-M   'P 1'
#
loop_
_entity.id
_entity.type
_entity.pdbx_description
1 polymer ?
#
loop_
_entity_poly.entity_id
_entity_poly.type
_entity_poly.pdbx_seq_one_letter_code
_entity_poly.pdbx_strand_id
1 'polypeptide(L)'
;MASGDVIDPDGFRPNVAIVIMNDEQQVFWAHRARQDGWQFPQGGMRSDETPVEAMYRELKEETGLLREHVDLLGSTPGWLRYRLPRRYRRQQSKPLCIGQKQVWFLLRLLGDESVVSLDCTPEPEFSEYRWVDFWYPVNNVIPFKREVYQKALSILEPLSLEHLRTSREPAC
;
A
#
# COMPACT_ATOMS: atom_id res chain seq x y z
N MET A 1 -6.55 22.39 -9.53
CA MET A 1 -7.73 21.57 -9.83
C MET A 1 -7.64 20.31 -8.98
N ALA A 2 -8.61 20.10 -8.14
CA ALA A 2 -8.75 18.79 -7.54
C ALA A 2 -8.94 17.77 -8.69
N SER A 3 -8.00 16.85 -8.85
CA SER A 3 -8.21 15.73 -9.76
C SER A 3 -9.43 14.99 -9.24
N GLY A 4 -10.52 15.06 -9.98
CA GLY A 4 -11.75 14.36 -9.63
C GLY A 4 -11.41 12.89 -9.36
N ASP A 5 -12.00 12.32 -8.33
CA ASP A 5 -11.84 10.90 -8.05
C ASP A 5 -12.26 10.11 -9.29
N VAL A 6 -11.31 9.34 -9.83
CA VAL A 6 -11.59 8.44 -10.94
C VAL A 6 -12.32 7.24 -10.35
N ILE A 7 -13.59 7.09 -10.71
CA ILE A 7 -14.38 5.93 -10.30
C ILE A 7 -14.78 5.18 -11.56
N ASP A 8 -14.55 3.87 -11.61
CA ASP A 8 -14.87 3.06 -12.77
C ASP A 8 -16.39 2.85 -12.91
N PRO A 9 -16.87 2.32 -14.07
CA PRO A 9 -18.31 2.09 -14.28
C PRO A 9 -18.95 1.14 -13.26
N ASP A 10 -18.17 0.29 -12.61
CA ASP A 10 -18.67 -0.65 -11.60
C ASP A 10 -18.70 -0.03 -10.19
N GLY A 11 -18.26 1.22 -10.05
CA GLY A 11 -18.29 1.96 -8.78
C GLY A 11 -17.05 1.82 -7.94
N PHE A 12 -15.93 1.31 -8.48
CA PHE A 12 -14.67 1.15 -7.77
C PHE A 12 -13.68 2.27 -8.10
N ARG A 13 -13.00 2.76 -7.08
CA ARG A 13 -11.94 3.74 -7.22
C ARG A 13 -10.59 3.03 -7.40
N PRO A 14 -9.86 3.28 -8.49
CA PRO A 14 -8.50 2.75 -8.66
C PRO A 14 -7.55 3.26 -7.58
N ASN A 15 -6.80 2.34 -7.00
CA ASN A 15 -5.94 2.59 -5.86
C ASN A 15 -4.69 1.71 -5.95
N VAL A 16 -3.62 2.12 -5.30
CA VAL A 16 -2.41 1.32 -5.12
C VAL A 16 -2.18 1.07 -3.64
N ALA A 17 -1.69 -0.11 -3.29
CA ALA A 17 -1.30 -0.44 -1.93
C ALA A 17 0.16 -0.89 -1.93
N ILE A 18 0.88 -0.57 -0.87
CA ILE A 18 2.33 -0.72 -0.82
C ILE A 18 2.73 -1.55 0.41
N VAL A 19 3.39 -2.68 0.16
CA VAL A 19 4.01 -3.50 1.19
C VAL A 19 5.51 -3.24 1.13
N ILE A 20 6.07 -2.59 2.15
CA ILE A 20 7.49 -2.31 2.26
C ILE A 20 8.09 -3.31 3.24
N MET A 21 9.08 -4.06 2.80
CA MET A 21 9.72 -5.12 3.55
C MET A 21 11.15 -4.71 3.91
N ASN A 22 11.57 -5.01 5.14
CA ASN A 22 12.98 -4.91 5.54
C ASN A 22 13.70 -6.25 5.33
N ASP A 23 15.01 -6.29 5.65
CA ASP A 23 15.82 -7.50 5.48
C ASP A 23 15.46 -8.64 6.43
N GLU A 24 14.68 -8.40 7.47
CA GLU A 24 14.16 -9.39 8.41
C GLU A 24 12.78 -9.92 8.03
N GLN A 25 12.30 -9.63 6.80
CA GLN A 25 10.95 -9.95 6.32
C GLN A 25 9.81 -9.34 7.14
N GLN A 26 10.10 -8.31 7.89
CA GLN A 26 9.05 -7.52 8.52
C GLN A 26 8.50 -6.50 7.54
N VAL A 27 7.25 -6.12 7.72
CA VAL A 27 6.56 -5.16 6.86
C VAL A 27 6.23 -3.87 7.59
N PHE A 28 6.29 -2.78 6.85
CA PHE A 28 5.96 -1.44 7.32
C PHE A 28 4.46 -1.36 7.62
N TRP A 29 4.13 -1.04 8.87
CA TRP A 29 2.76 -0.97 9.36
C TRP A 29 2.53 0.37 10.03
N ALA A 30 1.57 1.18 9.55
CA ALA A 30 1.47 2.57 9.92
C ALA A 30 0.12 2.92 10.55
N HIS A 31 0.17 3.80 11.56
CA HIS A 31 -1.01 4.31 12.24
C HIS A 31 -1.51 5.59 11.57
N ARG A 32 -2.80 5.62 11.26
CA ARG A 32 -3.45 6.77 10.62
C ARG A 32 -3.48 7.98 11.56
N ALA A 33 -3.03 9.13 11.06
CA ALA A 33 -2.88 10.34 11.88
C ALA A 33 -4.22 10.96 12.32
N ARG A 34 -5.26 10.84 11.49
CA ARG A 34 -6.55 11.53 11.71
C ARG A 34 -7.73 10.59 11.92
N GLN A 35 -7.50 9.30 11.88
CA GLN A 35 -8.50 8.26 12.07
C GLN A 35 -7.88 7.12 12.85
N ASP A 36 -8.72 6.36 13.53
CA ASP A 36 -8.24 5.16 14.19
C ASP A 36 -7.83 4.09 13.18
N GLY A 37 -6.86 3.30 13.58
CA GLY A 37 -6.46 2.12 12.84
C GLY A 37 -5.10 2.21 12.19
N TRP A 38 -4.58 1.04 11.93
CA TRP A 38 -3.31 0.78 11.29
C TRP A 38 -3.55 0.20 9.91
N GLN A 39 -2.71 0.55 8.95
CA GLN A 39 -2.83 0.05 7.59
C GLN A 39 -1.49 0.09 6.85
N PHE A 40 -1.43 -0.62 5.71
CA PHE A 40 -0.38 -0.39 4.73
C PHE A 40 -0.56 0.97 4.05
N PRO A 41 0.53 1.61 3.60
CA PRO A 41 0.43 2.77 2.72
C PRO A 41 -0.42 2.45 1.50
N GLN A 42 -1.32 3.35 1.16
CA GLN A 42 -2.19 3.23 0.00
C GLN A 42 -2.67 4.60 -0.47
N GLY A 43 -3.04 4.70 -1.72
CA GLY A 43 -3.60 5.94 -2.22
C GLY A 43 -4.26 5.79 -3.59
N GLY A 44 -5.11 6.76 -3.91
CA GLY A 44 -5.84 6.80 -5.17
C GLY A 44 -4.94 7.11 -6.36
N MET A 45 -5.22 6.49 -7.49
CA MET A 45 -4.57 6.81 -8.75
C MET A 45 -5.19 8.04 -9.38
N ARG A 46 -4.37 8.85 -10.03
CA ARG A 46 -4.83 9.92 -10.91
C ARG A 46 -5.14 9.36 -12.29
N SER A 47 -5.97 10.07 -13.05
CA SER A 47 -6.40 9.61 -14.39
C SER A 47 -5.27 9.44 -15.41
N ASP A 48 -4.18 10.15 -15.22
CA ASP A 48 -3.00 10.17 -16.09
C ASP A 48 -1.83 9.34 -15.59
N GLU A 49 -2.01 8.59 -14.49
CA GLU A 49 -0.98 7.77 -13.89
C GLU A 49 -1.14 6.29 -14.23
N THR A 50 0.00 5.61 -14.42
CA THR A 50 0.06 4.16 -14.32
C THR A 50 0.07 3.73 -12.84
N PRO A 51 -0.27 2.46 -12.52
CA PRO A 51 -0.16 1.98 -11.14
C PRO A 51 1.23 2.16 -10.52
N VAL A 52 2.30 1.92 -11.27
CA VAL A 52 3.69 2.09 -10.80
C VAL A 52 3.99 3.56 -10.48
N GLU A 53 3.56 4.48 -11.33
CA GLU A 53 3.75 5.92 -11.10
C GLU A 53 2.99 6.37 -9.83
N ALA A 54 1.74 5.93 -9.68
CA ALA A 54 0.94 6.21 -8.48
C ALA A 54 1.61 5.64 -7.23
N MET A 55 2.15 4.43 -7.31
CA MET A 55 2.83 3.78 -6.19
C MET A 55 4.03 4.61 -5.72
N TYR A 56 4.91 5.06 -6.62
CA TYR A 56 6.06 5.86 -6.23
C TYR A 56 5.68 7.25 -5.71
N ARG A 57 4.63 7.84 -6.24
CA ARG A 57 4.11 9.12 -5.73
C ARG A 57 3.57 8.97 -4.31
N GLU A 58 2.72 7.98 -4.06
CA GLU A 58 2.16 7.72 -2.73
C GLU A 58 3.25 7.31 -1.74
N LEU A 59 4.21 6.51 -2.17
CA LEU A 59 5.36 6.12 -1.35
C LEU A 59 6.09 7.36 -0.80
N LYS A 60 6.37 8.33 -1.67
CA LYS A 60 7.03 9.57 -1.28
C LYS A 60 6.14 10.41 -0.35
N GLU A 61 4.87 10.59 -0.71
CA GLU A 61 3.95 11.41 0.07
C GLU A 61 3.73 10.86 1.48
N GLU A 62 3.59 9.56 1.63
CA GLU A 62 3.22 8.93 2.89
C GLU A 62 4.41 8.49 3.75
N THR A 63 5.54 8.15 3.14
CA THR A 63 6.70 7.60 3.87
C THR A 63 8.00 8.37 3.66
N GLY A 64 8.04 9.31 2.74
CA GLY A 64 9.26 10.03 2.38
C GLY A 64 10.26 9.23 1.56
N LEU A 65 9.97 7.97 1.26
CA LEU A 65 10.88 7.12 0.48
C LEU A 65 10.82 7.45 -1.00
N LEU A 66 12.00 7.49 -1.62
CA LEU A 66 12.18 7.72 -3.06
C LEU A 66 12.50 6.40 -3.75
N ARG A 67 12.47 6.40 -5.09
CA ARG A 67 12.84 5.21 -5.91
C ARG A 67 14.21 4.63 -5.53
N GLU A 68 15.17 5.48 -5.25
CA GLU A 68 16.54 5.07 -4.87
C GLU A 68 16.62 4.36 -3.52
N HIS A 69 15.59 4.49 -2.68
CA HIS A 69 15.55 3.88 -1.35
C HIS A 69 14.94 2.48 -1.34
N VAL A 70 14.39 2.03 -2.45
CA VAL A 70 13.65 0.77 -2.51
C VAL A 70 13.95 -0.03 -3.78
N ASP A 71 13.80 -1.35 -3.68
CA ASP A 71 13.70 -2.25 -4.84
C ASP A 71 12.27 -2.70 -5.01
N LEU A 72 11.73 -2.60 -6.21
CA LEU A 72 10.43 -3.16 -6.56
C LEU A 72 10.60 -4.65 -6.84
N LEU A 73 10.09 -5.49 -5.94
CA LEU A 73 10.19 -6.96 -6.07
C LEU A 73 9.08 -7.55 -6.92
N GLY A 74 7.93 -6.92 -6.97
CA GLY A 74 6.82 -7.36 -7.80
C GLY A 74 5.49 -6.73 -7.39
N SER A 75 4.44 -7.17 -8.07
CA SER A 75 3.09 -6.66 -7.85
C SER A 75 2.05 -7.75 -8.07
N THR A 76 0.83 -7.52 -7.63
CA THR A 76 -0.31 -8.36 -8.01
C THR A 76 -0.58 -8.21 -9.50
N PRO A 77 -0.98 -9.30 -10.20
CA PRO A 77 -1.13 -9.27 -11.65
C PRO A 77 -2.37 -8.51 -12.16
N GLY A 78 -3.26 -8.10 -11.27
CA GLY A 78 -4.47 -7.40 -11.63
C GLY A 78 -5.10 -6.69 -10.45
N TRP A 79 -6.35 -6.31 -10.62
CA TRP A 79 -7.08 -5.56 -9.61
C TRP A 79 -7.64 -6.49 -8.53
N LEU A 80 -7.35 -6.16 -7.26
CA LEU A 80 -8.01 -6.75 -6.09
C LEU A 80 -9.02 -5.76 -5.55
N ARG A 81 -10.26 -6.21 -5.36
CA ARG A 81 -11.37 -5.33 -4.98
C ARG A 81 -11.80 -5.57 -3.55
N TYR A 82 -12.20 -4.50 -2.87
CA TYR A 82 -12.97 -4.60 -1.64
C TYR A 82 -14.07 -3.55 -1.66
N ARG A 83 -15.19 -3.87 -0.99
CA ARG A 83 -16.32 -2.97 -0.85
C ARG A 83 -16.25 -2.22 0.46
N LEU A 84 -16.58 -0.94 0.41
CA LEU A 84 -16.75 -0.14 1.61
C LEU A 84 -18.12 -0.45 2.23
N PRO A 85 -18.20 -0.70 3.56
CA PRO A 85 -19.49 -0.70 4.25
C PRO A 85 -20.22 0.61 4.01
N ARG A 86 -21.55 0.57 3.99
CA ARG A 86 -22.37 1.76 3.68
C ARG A 86 -22.00 2.98 4.51
N ARG A 87 -21.69 2.80 5.80
CA ARG A 87 -21.31 3.90 6.71
C ARG A 87 -20.03 4.63 6.31
N TYR A 88 -19.18 4.02 5.49
CA TYR A 88 -17.94 4.62 4.98
C TYR A 88 -18.08 5.17 3.56
N ARG A 89 -19.24 5.02 2.92
CA ARG A 89 -19.48 5.56 1.58
C ARG A 89 -19.97 6.99 1.68
N ARG A 90 -19.41 7.86 0.84
CA ARG A 90 -19.91 9.23 0.68
C ARG A 90 -21.20 9.17 -0.14
N GLN A 91 -22.35 9.17 0.51
CA GLN A 91 -23.65 8.95 -0.14
C GLN A 91 -24.06 10.05 -1.13
N GLN A 92 -23.46 11.24 -1.03
CA GLN A 92 -23.77 12.37 -1.90
C GLN A 92 -22.79 12.55 -3.05
N SER A 93 -21.73 11.73 -3.14
CA SER A 93 -20.80 11.81 -4.26
C SER A 93 -21.41 11.22 -5.53
N LYS A 94 -21.18 11.89 -6.67
CA LYS A 94 -21.56 11.38 -7.98
C LYS A 94 -20.33 11.39 -8.88
N PRO A 95 -19.90 10.23 -9.43
CA PRO A 95 -20.50 8.90 -9.27
C PRO A 95 -20.29 8.34 -7.85
N LEU A 96 -21.16 7.42 -7.45
CA LEU A 96 -21.08 6.77 -6.14
C LEU A 96 -19.90 5.79 -6.11
N CYS A 97 -19.02 5.96 -5.14
CA CYS A 97 -17.93 5.01 -4.86
C CYS A 97 -18.41 3.93 -3.88
N ILE A 98 -18.45 2.68 -4.33
CA ILE A 98 -18.87 1.54 -3.49
C ILE A 98 -17.69 0.76 -2.92
N GLY A 99 -16.49 1.01 -3.40
CA GLY A 99 -15.29 0.31 -2.98
C GLY A 99 -14.06 0.77 -3.72
N GLN A 100 -12.98 0.05 -3.52
CA GLN A 100 -11.72 0.31 -4.20
C GLN A 100 -11.26 -0.94 -4.94
N LYS A 101 -10.54 -0.73 -6.04
CA LYS A 101 -9.79 -1.77 -6.74
C LYS A 101 -8.32 -1.40 -6.68
N GLN A 102 -7.49 -2.36 -6.28
CA GLN A 102 -6.08 -2.10 -5.95
C GLN A 102 -5.13 -2.98 -6.74
N VAL A 103 -4.03 -2.38 -7.18
CA VAL A 103 -2.81 -3.12 -7.49
C VAL A 103 -1.91 -3.01 -6.27
N TRP A 104 -1.40 -4.13 -5.79
CA TRP A 104 -0.52 -4.21 -4.64
C TRP A 104 0.92 -4.41 -5.08
N PHE A 105 1.84 -3.70 -4.44
CA PHE A 105 3.27 -3.74 -4.73
C PHE A 105 4.05 -4.22 -3.52
N LEU A 106 5.07 -5.04 -3.78
CA LEU A 106 6.04 -5.45 -2.77
C LEU A 106 7.36 -4.73 -3.04
N LEU A 107 7.81 -3.95 -2.08
CA LEU A 107 9.08 -3.22 -2.12
C LEU A 107 10.02 -3.73 -1.02
N ARG A 108 11.31 -3.73 -1.30
CA ARG A 108 12.34 -3.93 -0.28
C ARG A 108 13.01 -2.60 0.04
N LEU A 109 13.10 -2.26 1.32
CA LEU A 109 13.86 -1.09 1.76
C LEU A 109 15.36 -1.36 1.59
N LEU A 110 16.05 -0.43 0.93
CA LEU A 110 17.50 -0.44 0.77
C LEU A 110 18.14 0.45 1.84
N GLY A 111 19.11 -0.08 2.57
CA GLY A 111 19.80 0.69 3.59
C GLY A 111 18.99 0.92 4.86
N ASP A 112 19.30 2.02 5.54
CA ASP A 112 18.77 2.31 6.87
C ASP A 112 17.38 2.95 6.80
N GLU A 113 16.53 2.62 7.77
CA GLU A 113 15.19 3.20 7.89
C GLU A 113 15.16 4.69 8.29
N SER A 114 16.29 5.28 8.62
CA SER A 114 16.39 6.71 8.95
C SER A 114 15.93 7.64 7.82
N VAL A 115 15.83 7.12 6.59
CA VAL A 115 15.31 7.88 5.43
C VAL A 115 13.78 7.98 5.42
N VAL A 116 13.09 7.21 6.26
CA VAL A 116 11.62 7.29 6.40
C VAL A 116 11.24 8.60 7.07
N SER A 117 10.32 9.33 6.46
CA SER A 117 9.78 10.57 6.99
C SER A 117 8.28 10.64 6.76
N LEU A 118 7.51 10.71 7.83
CA LEU A 118 6.04 10.71 7.77
C LEU A 118 5.44 12.10 7.58
N ASP A 119 6.23 13.14 7.67
CA ASP A 119 5.80 14.55 7.64
C ASP A 119 6.19 15.29 6.36
N CYS A 120 6.29 14.57 5.25
CA CYS A 120 6.65 15.14 3.94
C CYS A 120 5.56 16.01 3.31
N THR A 121 4.34 15.97 3.83
CA THR A 121 3.20 16.79 3.37
C THR A 121 2.63 17.62 4.52
N PRO A 122 1.89 18.72 4.23
CA PRO A 122 1.27 19.52 5.28
C PRO A 122 0.23 18.79 6.13
N GLU A 123 -0.37 17.74 5.57
CA GLU A 123 -1.34 16.88 6.25
C GLU A 123 -0.88 15.42 6.18
N PRO A 124 0.02 14.99 7.09
CA PRO A 124 0.54 13.63 7.08
C PRO A 124 -0.57 12.58 7.20
N GLU A 125 -0.49 11.54 6.40
CA GLU A 125 -1.42 10.40 6.47
C GLU A 125 -1.20 9.57 7.73
N PHE A 126 0.05 9.41 8.14
CA PHE A 126 0.44 8.58 9.27
C PHE A 126 1.14 9.38 10.37
N SER A 127 0.85 8.98 11.62
CA SER A 127 1.48 9.57 12.83
C SER A 127 2.68 8.78 13.33
N GLU A 128 2.70 7.48 13.09
CA GLU A 128 3.79 6.58 13.50
C GLU A 128 3.78 5.32 12.64
N TYR A 129 4.88 4.56 12.68
CA TYR A 129 4.97 3.27 12.00
C TYR A 129 5.72 2.26 12.88
N ARG A 130 5.58 0.99 12.53
CA ARG A 130 6.32 -0.14 13.10
C ARG A 130 6.68 -1.13 12.01
N TRP A 131 7.65 -1.96 12.31
CA TRP A 131 7.94 -3.17 11.56
C TRP A 131 7.26 -4.35 12.25
N VAL A 132 6.43 -5.08 11.52
CA VAL A 132 5.65 -6.21 12.05
C VAL A 132 5.85 -7.44 11.18
N ASP A 133 5.52 -8.62 11.72
CA ASP A 133 5.57 -9.85 10.95
C ASP A 133 4.70 -9.76 9.70
N PHE A 134 5.13 -10.43 8.62
CA PHE A 134 4.51 -10.34 7.30
C PHE A 134 2.98 -10.55 7.32
N TRP A 135 2.49 -11.48 8.13
CA TRP A 135 1.06 -11.81 8.22
C TRP A 135 0.30 -11.06 9.31
N TYR A 136 0.98 -10.35 10.18
CA TYR A 136 0.36 -9.57 11.25
C TYR A 136 -0.76 -8.63 10.76
N PRO A 137 -0.61 -7.92 9.64
CA PRO A 137 -1.62 -6.98 9.14
C PRO A 137 -2.98 -7.61 8.85
N VAL A 138 -3.05 -8.87 8.43
CA VAL A 138 -4.31 -9.53 8.05
C VAL A 138 -5.29 -9.56 9.22
N ASN A 139 -4.81 -9.85 10.44
CA ASN A 139 -5.66 -9.95 11.63
C ASN A 139 -5.80 -8.62 12.39
N ASN A 140 -5.08 -7.58 11.99
CA ASN A 140 -5.02 -6.31 12.71
C ASN A 140 -5.51 -5.11 11.92
N VAL A 141 -5.86 -5.29 10.66
CA VAL A 141 -6.50 -4.26 9.85
C VAL A 141 -8.02 -4.24 10.12
N ILE A 142 -8.65 -3.11 9.80
CA ILE A 142 -10.10 -2.99 9.88
C ILE A 142 -10.78 -4.18 9.15
N PRO A 143 -11.82 -4.82 9.73
CA PRO A 143 -12.33 -6.10 9.23
C PRO A 143 -12.72 -6.15 7.76
N PHE A 144 -13.26 -5.09 7.18
CA PHE A 144 -13.68 -5.11 5.77
C PHE A 144 -12.52 -5.14 4.78
N LYS A 145 -11.27 -4.93 5.23
CA LYS A 145 -10.06 -5.04 4.40
C LYS A 145 -9.33 -6.38 4.56
N ARG A 146 -9.73 -7.23 5.50
CA ARG A 146 -9.01 -8.49 5.77
C ARG A 146 -8.91 -9.39 4.56
N GLU A 147 -10.00 -9.55 3.82
CA GLU A 147 -10.01 -10.45 2.66
C GLU A 147 -9.04 -9.99 1.57
N VAL A 148 -9.02 -8.70 1.23
CA VAL A 148 -8.09 -8.17 0.22
C VAL A 148 -6.65 -8.25 0.72
N TYR A 149 -6.39 -8.02 2.00
CA TYR A 149 -5.07 -8.19 2.60
C TYR A 149 -4.60 -9.64 2.51
N GLN A 150 -5.47 -10.59 2.84
CA GLN A 150 -5.16 -12.03 2.75
C GLN A 150 -4.79 -12.42 1.32
N LYS A 151 -5.57 -12.00 0.35
CA LYS A 151 -5.32 -12.29 -1.08
C LYS A 151 -4.02 -11.67 -1.56
N ALA A 152 -3.81 -10.39 -1.26
CA ALA A 152 -2.61 -9.67 -1.70
C ALA A 152 -1.33 -10.29 -1.11
N LEU A 153 -1.30 -10.53 0.19
CA LEU A 153 -0.12 -11.11 0.84
C LEU A 153 0.14 -12.54 0.39
N SER A 154 -0.90 -13.31 0.07
CA SER A 154 -0.74 -14.66 -0.50
C SER A 154 -0.06 -14.62 -1.87
N ILE A 155 -0.31 -13.60 -2.68
CA ILE A 155 0.34 -13.41 -3.96
C ILE A 155 1.78 -12.91 -3.80
N LEU A 156 2.00 -11.99 -2.86
CA LEU A 156 3.29 -11.31 -2.68
C LEU A 156 4.31 -12.12 -1.87
N GLU A 157 3.87 -13.01 -0.97
CA GLU A 157 4.79 -13.78 -0.12
C GLU A 157 5.80 -14.60 -0.90
N PRO A 158 5.43 -15.34 -1.97
CA PRO A 158 6.42 -16.08 -2.77
C PRO A 158 7.53 -15.18 -3.34
N LEU A 159 7.22 -13.93 -3.68
CA LEU A 159 8.22 -12.97 -4.18
C LEU A 159 9.21 -12.57 -3.07
N SER A 160 8.73 -12.44 -1.84
CA SER A 160 9.60 -12.12 -0.70
C SER A 160 10.53 -13.28 -0.37
N LEU A 161 10.04 -14.51 -0.42
CA LEU A 161 10.82 -15.72 -0.16
C LEU A 161 11.85 -15.97 -1.24
N GLU A 162 11.51 -15.75 -2.50
CA GLU A 162 12.43 -15.87 -3.64
C GLU A 162 13.59 -14.88 -3.49
N HIS A 163 13.30 -13.65 -3.12
CA HIS A 163 14.32 -12.63 -2.88
C HIS A 163 15.30 -13.06 -1.76
N LEU A 164 14.79 -13.62 -0.66
CA LEU A 164 15.64 -14.09 0.44
C LEU A 164 16.53 -15.26 0.01
N ARG A 165 16.04 -16.16 -0.84
CA ARG A 165 16.85 -17.27 -1.37
C ARG A 165 18.01 -16.76 -2.20
N THR A 166 17.77 -15.82 -3.13
CA THR A 166 18.81 -15.28 -4.01
C THR A 166 19.83 -14.44 -3.26
N SER A 167 19.45 -13.76 -2.21
CA SER A 167 20.39 -12.96 -1.38
C SER A 167 21.25 -13.81 -0.43
N ARG A 168 20.89 -15.08 -0.18
CA ARG A 168 21.64 -16.02 0.66
C ARG A 168 22.57 -16.96 -0.14
N GLU A 169 22.43 -17.02 -1.44
CA GLU A 169 23.36 -17.77 -2.27
C GLU A 169 24.69 -17.00 -2.37
N PRO A 170 25.81 -17.62 -1.98
CA PRO A 170 27.10 -16.97 -2.14
C PRO A 170 27.36 -16.74 -3.62
N ALA A 171 27.79 -15.54 -3.97
CA ALA A 171 28.26 -15.24 -5.31
C ALA A 171 29.40 -16.21 -5.66
N CYS A 172 29.19 -17.03 -6.69
CA CYS A 172 30.27 -17.85 -7.27
C CYS A 172 31.27 -16.98 -8.00
#